data_fb9a85d3c6a27ea333b0fb61effa60d4
#
_entry.id   fb9a85d3c6a27ea333b0fb61effa60d4
#
_cell.length_a   1.000
_cell.length_b   1.000
_cell.length_c   1.000
_cell.angle_alpha   90.00
_cell.angle_beta   90.00
_cell.angle_gamma   90.00
#
_symmetry.space_group_name_H-M   'P 1'
#
loop_
_entity.id
_entity.type
_entity.pdbx_description
1 polymer ?
#
loop_
_entity_poly.entity_id
_entity_poly.type
_entity_poly.pdbx_seq_one_letter_code
_entity_poly.pdbx_strand_id
1 'polypeptide(L)'
;MRRAGSFLLVAVLGLAGCMPGATADVEAGRDHPPRPGVDVRLSAVDAAGNGTPVQWQGETLALREPPIAGSADIADVRYVLDQSQQPGLQIRYRKEAQQRIHDGTAALVGKRVAISVDGRVLTVATVRGPFGESMMLSGLPSVAEAQELAWHITGQRVPAP
;
A
#
# COMPACT_ATOMS: atom_id res chain seq x y z
N MET A 1 -15.81 77.99 -35.77
CA MET A 1 -14.49 77.97 -35.08
C MET A 1 -14.35 76.66 -34.31
N ARG A 2 -13.37 75.92 -34.65
CA ARG A 2 -13.17 74.53 -34.28
C ARG A 2 -12.32 74.42 -33.02
N ARG A 3 -12.72 73.59 -32.05
CA ARG A 3 -11.81 73.20 -30.98
C ARG A 3 -11.83 71.69 -30.89
N ALA A 4 -10.70 71.14 -31.21
CA ALA A 4 -10.39 69.70 -31.08
C ALA A 4 -10.14 69.38 -29.61
N GLY A 5 -10.83 68.38 -29.09
CA GLY A 5 -10.58 67.82 -27.78
C GLY A 5 -9.80 66.47 -27.95
N SER A 6 -8.58 66.47 -27.46
CA SER A 6 -7.69 65.34 -27.47
C SER A 6 -8.07 64.42 -26.33
N PHE A 7 -8.52 63.20 -26.63
CA PHE A 7 -8.75 62.12 -25.62
C PHE A 7 -7.46 61.37 -25.38
N LEU A 8 -6.95 61.50 -24.18
CA LEU A 8 -5.80 60.74 -23.68
C LEU A 8 -6.29 59.36 -23.21
N LEU A 9 -5.91 58.33 -23.94
CA LEU A 9 -6.21 56.95 -23.61
C LEU A 9 -5.15 56.44 -22.63
N VAL A 10 -5.51 56.24 -21.37
CA VAL A 10 -4.66 55.64 -20.36
C VAL A 10 -4.88 54.12 -20.43
N ALA A 11 -3.89 53.40 -20.95
CA ALA A 11 -3.85 51.94 -20.92
C ALA A 11 -3.36 51.47 -19.55
N VAL A 12 -4.26 50.87 -18.77
CA VAL A 12 -3.91 50.18 -17.53
C VAL A 12 -3.50 48.75 -17.88
N LEU A 13 -2.20 48.47 -17.84
CA LEU A 13 -1.69 47.09 -17.88
C LEU A 13 -2.01 46.40 -16.55
N GLY A 14 -3.01 45.52 -16.54
CA GLY A 14 -3.27 44.59 -15.47
C GLY A 14 -2.24 43.45 -15.51
N LEU A 15 -1.30 43.41 -14.57
CA LEU A 15 -0.46 42.24 -14.29
C LEU A 15 -1.35 41.18 -13.67
N ALA A 16 -1.80 40.23 -14.49
CA ALA A 16 -2.38 39.01 -14.00
C ALA A 16 -1.25 38.14 -13.41
N GLY A 17 -1.08 38.19 -12.10
CA GLY A 17 -0.23 37.30 -11.36
C GLY A 17 -0.84 35.91 -11.40
N CYS A 18 -0.29 35.01 -12.22
CA CYS A 18 -0.52 33.57 -12.06
C CYS A 18 0.12 33.13 -10.75
N MET A 19 -0.68 32.97 -9.71
CA MET A 19 -0.29 32.16 -8.57
C MET A 19 -0.19 30.70 -9.05
N PRO A 20 0.95 30.02 -8.90
CA PRO A 20 0.98 28.58 -9.05
C PRO A 20 0.12 28.02 -7.91
N GLY A 21 -1.06 27.52 -8.24
CA GLY A 21 -1.89 26.75 -7.33
C GLY A 21 -1.06 25.60 -6.83
N ALA A 22 -0.95 25.48 -5.52
CA ALA A 22 -0.31 24.36 -4.86
C ALA A 22 -0.98 23.06 -5.35
N THR A 23 -0.22 22.24 -6.06
CA THR A 23 -0.63 20.92 -6.52
C THR A 23 -0.62 19.96 -5.35
N ALA A 24 -1.57 20.10 -4.43
CA ALA A 24 -1.78 19.15 -3.35
C ALA A 24 -2.53 17.87 -3.81
N ASP A 25 -3.10 17.88 -5.03
CA ASP A 25 -3.97 16.79 -5.50
C ASP A 25 -3.26 15.70 -6.33
N VAL A 26 -1.93 15.80 -6.55
CA VAL A 26 -1.23 14.87 -7.45
C VAL A 26 -0.76 13.60 -6.73
N GLU A 27 -0.76 13.56 -5.40
CA GLU A 27 -0.28 12.39 -4.67
C GLU A 27 -1.35 11.32 -4.38
N ALA A 28 -2.63 11.67 -4.42
CA ALA A 28 -3.72 10.73 -4.16
C ALA A 28 -3.84 9.59 -5.19
N GLY A 29 -3.14 9.67 -6.31
CA GLY A 29 -3.19 8.70 -7.41
C GLY A 29 -1.91 7.92 -7.67
N ARG A 30 -0.82 8.15 -6.92
CA ARG A 30 0.43 7.42 -7.12
C ARG A 30 0.42 6.11 -6.36
N ASP A 31 0.88 5.07 -7.04
CA ASP A 31 1.17 3.79 -6.41
C ASP A 31 2.44 3.88 -5.57
N HIS A 32 2.42 3.24 -4.40
CA HIS A 32 3.54 3.16 -3.47
C HIS A 32 3.99 1.70 -3.34
N PRO A 33 4.71 1.17 -4.34
CA PRO A 33 5.22 -0.19 -4.29
C PRO A 33 6.29 -0.33 -3.20
N PRO A 34 6.60 -1.58 -2.78
CA PRO A 34 7.75 -1.83 -1.92
C PRO A 34 9.02 -1.28 -2.55
N ARG A 35 9.83 -0.57 -1.74
CA ARG A 35 11.13 -0.05 -2.19
C ARG A 35 12.12 -1.19 -2.44
N PRO A 36 13.13 -0.99 -3.30
CA PRO A 36 14.18 -1.97 -3.50
C PRO A 36 14.85 -2.38 -2.18
N GLY A 37 15.07 -3.67 -2.01
CA GLY A 37 15.71 -4.24 -0.82
C GLY A 37 14.76 -4.60 0.33
N VAL A 38 13.47 -4.26 0.23
CA VAL A 38 12.46 -4.72 1.20
C VAL A 38 11.76 -5.95 0.65
N ASP A 39 11.73 -7.00 1.46
CA ASP A 39 11.14 -8.30 1.10
C ASP A 39 9.80 -8.49 1.80
N VAL A 40 8.71 -8.24 1.08
CA VAL A 40 7.34 -8.48 1.55
C VAL A 40 6.87 -9.81 0.96
N ARG A 41 6.39 -10.74 1.80
CA ARG A 41 5.92 -12.05 1.36
C ARG A 41 4.58 -12.42 1.96
N LEU A 42 3.75 -13.06 1.14
CA LEU A 42 2.58 -13.82 1.55
C LEU A 42 2.87 -15.29 1.32
N SER A 43 3.01 -16.07 2.37
CA SER A 43 3.38 -17.49 2.29
C SER A 43 2.34 -18.40 2.96
N ALA A 44 2.11 -19.59 2.41
CA ALA A 44 1.31 -20.60 3.09
C ALA A 44 2.07 -21.14 4.29
N VAL A 45 1.36 -21.38 5.40
CA VAL A 45 1.90 -22.10 6.55
C VAL A 45 1.69 -23.60 6.32
N ASP A 46 2.78 -24.38 6.34
CA ASP A 46 2.71 -25.83 6.20
C ASP A 46 2.46 -26.47 7.55
N ALA A 47 1.29 -27.10 7.67
CA ALA A 47 0.91 -27.79 8.91
C ALA A 47 1.75 -29.06 9.19
N ALA A 48 2.39 -29.64 8.17
CA ALA A 48 3.27 -30.78 8.30
C ALA A 48 4.72 -30.42 8.68
N GLY A 49 5.00 -29.10 8.78
CA GLY A 49 6.32 -28.60 9.16
C GLY A 49 7.36 -28.58 8.03
N ASN A 50 6.93 -28.82 6.77
CA ASN A 50 7.82 -28.76 5.61
C ASN A 50 7.88 -27.33 5.09
N GLY A 51 9.01 -26.65 5.26
CA GLY A 51 9.21 -25.27 4.81
C GLY A 51 10.27 -24.56 5.60
N THR A 52 10.42 -23.25 5.34
CA THR A 52 11.37 -22.41 6.07
C THR A 52 10.83 -22.13 7.47
N PRO A 53 11.55 -22.53 8.55
CA PRO A 53 11.11 -22.29 9.91
C PRO A 53 11.22 -20.80 10.27
N VAL A 54 10.17 -20.24 10.84
CA VAL A 54 10.13 -18.86 11.35
C VAL A 54 9.47 -18.82 12.72
N GLN A 55 9.85 -17.85 13.55
CA GLN A 55 9.23 -17.65 14.86
C GLN A 55 8.11 -16.64 14.78
N TRP A 56 6.97 -16.97 15.39
CA TRP A 56 5.83 -16.07 15.54
C TRP A 56 5.09 -16.34 16.86
N GLN A 57 5.05 -15.34 17.74
CA GLN A 57 4.35 -15.40 19.03
C GLN A 57 4.65 -16.67 19.87
N GLY A 58 5.92 -17.12 19.86
CA GLY A 58 6.34 -18.32 20.59
C GLY A 58 6.08 -19.65 19.87
N GLU A 59 5.43 -19.64 18.71
CA GLU A 59 5.24 -20.79 17.82
C GLU A 59 6.31 -20.79 16.72
N THR A 60 6.82 -21.97 16.35
CA THR A 60 7.63 -22.14 15.14
C THR A 60 6.71 -22.52 13.99
N LEU A 61 6.63 -21.65 12.99
CA LEU A 61 5.87 -21.91 11.76
C LEU A 61 6.80 -22.38 10.66
N ALA A 62 6.32 -23.25 9.78
CA ALA A 62 7.00 -23.61 8.54
C ALA A 62 6.34 -22.87 7.37
N LEU A 63 7.08 -21.98 6.71
CA LEU A 63 6.57 -21.24 5.56
C LEU A 63 6.92 -21.94 4.25
N ARG A 64 5.93 -22.17 3.41
CA ARG A 64 6.13 -22.80 2.09
C ARG A 64 6.84 -21.86 1.12
N GLU A 65 7.73 -22.45 0.34
CA GLU A 65 8.37 -21.81 -0.81
C GLU A 65 7.88 -22.46 -2.12
N PRO A 66 7.71 -21.71 -3.21
CA PRO A 66 7.79 -20.24 -3.27
C PRO A 66 6.60 -19.58 -2.56
N PRO A 67 6.73 -18.28 -2.18
CA PRO A 67 5.61 -17.55 -1.60
C PRO A 67 4.46 -17.39 -2.61
N ILE A 68 3.24 -17.21 -2.12
CA ILE A 68 2.05 -16.95 -2.93
C ILE A 68 2.18 -15.58 -3.64
N ALA A 69 2.69 -14.60 -2.92
CA ALA A 69 3.02 -13.27 -3.44
C ALA A 69 4.30 -12.75 -2.80
N GLY A 70 5.07 -11.99 -3.56
CA GLY A 70 6.27 -11.30 -3.12
C GLY A 70 6.22 -9.80 -3.42
N SER A 71 7.28 -9.06 -3.04
CA SER A 71 7.38 -7.60 -3.27
C SER A 71 7.15 -7.20 -4.72
N ALA A 72 7.60 -8.02 -5.69
CA ALA A 72 7.41 -7.74 -7.12
C ALA A 72 5.94 -7.78 -7.57
N ASP A 73 5.08 -8.47 -6.82
CA ASP A 73 3.64 -8.61 -7.11
C ASP A 73 2.81 -7.45 -6.55
N ILE A 74 3.41 -6.61 -5.71
CA ILE A 74 2.72 -5.53 -5.00
C ILE A 74 2.83 -4.23 -5.82
N ALA A 75 1.67 -3.62 -6.09
CA ALA A 75 1.58 -2.34 -6.76
C ALA A 75 1.59 -1.18 -5.77
N ASP A 76 0.94 -1.35 -4.62
CA ASP A 76 0.72 -0.26 -3.68
C ASP A 76 0.57 -0.77 -2.25
N VAL A 77 1.14 -0.04 -1.30
CA VAL A 77 0.96 -0.28 0.13
C VAL A 77 0.56 1.03 0.79
N ARG A 78 -0.58 1.04 1.48
CA ARG A 78 -1.10 2.23 2.16
C ARG A 78 -1.48 1.90 3.59
N TYR A 79 -1.20 2.83 4.48
CA TYR A 79 -1.84 2.88 5.77
C TYR A 79 -3.33 3.21 5.58
N VAL A 80 -4.20 2.51 6.29
CA VAL A 80 -5.64 2.73 6.31
C VAL A 80 -6.22 2.47 7.69
N LEU A 81 -7.38 3.05 7.97
CA LEU A 81 -8.23 2.62 9.08
C LEU A 81 -9.30 1.67 8.53
N ASP A 82 -9.52 0.56 9.21
CA ASP A 82 -10.60 -0.36 8.85
C ASP A 82 -11.98 0.19 9.27
N GLN A 83 -13.04 -0.57 9.00
CA GLN A 83 -14.41 -0.17 9.36
C GLN A 83 -14.61 0.03 10.87
N SER A 84 -13.76 -0.55 11.69
CA SER A 84 -13.76 -0.41 13.15
C SER A 84 -12.78 0.65 13.65
N GLN A 85 -12.26 1.50 12.74
CA GLN A 85 -11.24 2.52 13.03
C GLN A 85 -9.92 1.93 13.57
N GLN A 86 -9.63 0.66 13.26
CA GLN A 86 -8.38 0.03 13.63
C GLN A 86 -7.32 0.26 12.54
N PRO A 87 -6.08 0.54 12.94
CA PRO A 87 -4.99 0.75 12.00
C PRO A 87 -4.62 -0.55 11.27
N GLY A 88 -4.36 -0.41 9.97
CA GLY A 88 -3.96 -1.51 9.12
C GLY A 88 -3.20 -1.03 7.89
N LEU A 89 -2.76 -1.98 7.08
CA LEU A 89 -2.21 -1.73 5.77
C LEU A 89 -3.11 -2.35 4.70
N GLN A 90 -3.45 -1.57 3.71
CA GLN A 90 -4.00 -2.09 2.46
C GLN A 90 -2.84 -2.39 1.52
N ILE A 91 -2.76 -3.62 1.04
CA ILE A 91 -1.77 -4.07 0.06
C ILE A 91 -2.52 -4.40 -1.21
N ARG A 92 -2.24 -3.67 -2.28
CA ARG A 92 -2.84 -3.87 -3.59
C ARG A 92 -1.84 -4.58 -4.51
N TYR A 93 -2.31 -5.62 -5.19
CA TYR A 93 -1.51 -6.41 -6.09
C TYR A 93 -1.49 -5.84 -7.50
N ARG A 94 -0.39 -6.06 -8.21
CA ARG A 94 -0.28 -5.79 -9.64
C ARG A 94 -1.27 -6.64 -10.40
N LYS A 95 -1.86 -6.07 -11.45
CA LYS A 95 -2.89 -6.73 -12.24
C LYS A 95 -2.46 -8.10 -12.76
N GLU A 96 -1.20 -8.21 -13.16
CA GLU A 96 -0.60 -9.42 -13.70
C GLU A 96 -0.48 -10.56 -12.66
N ALA A 97 -0.42 -10.20 -11.37
CA ALA A 97 -0.29 -11.17 -10.27
C ALA A 97 -1.65 -11.61 -9.70
N GLN A 98 -2.71 -10.84 -9.91
CA GLN A 98 -4.00 -11.04 -9.23
C GLN A 98 -4.58 -12.42 -9.44
N GLN A 99 -4.61 -12.92 -10.69
CA GLN A 99 -5.16 -14.23 -10.99
C GLN A 99 -4.38 -15.36 -10.29
N ARG A 100 -3.05 -15.31 -10.33
CA ARG A 100 -2.19 -16.31 -9.67
C ARG A 100 -2.36 -16.29 -8.15
N ILE A 101 -2.47 -15.11 -7.55
CA ILE A 101 -2.70 -14.95 -6.10
C ILE A 101 -4.09 -15.44 -5.73
N HIS A 102 -5.11 -15.12 -6.53
CA HIS A 102 -6.47 -15.63 -6.35
C HIS A 102 -6.49 -17.16 -6.32
N ASP A 103 -5.94 -17.81 -7.34
CA ASP A 103 -5.94 -19.27 -7.46
C ASP A 103 -5.12 -19.92 -6.33
N GLY A 104 -3.95 -19.35 -6.03
CA GLY A 104 -3.11 -19.81 -4.93
C GLY A 104 -3.78 -19.74 -3.56
N THR A 105 -4.54 -18.66 -3.29
CA THR A 105 -5.27 -18.51 -2.02
C THR A 105 -6.59 -19.28 -2.00
N ALA A 106 -7.26 -19.48 -3.15
CA ALA A 106 -8.43 -20.33 -3.27
C ALA A 106 -8.13 -21.78 -2.83
N ALA A 107 -6.96 -22.30 -3.21
CA ALA A 107 -6.50 -23.65 -2.79
C ALA A 107 -6.15 -23.75 -1.29
N LEU A 108 -6.11 -22.59 -0.60
CA LEU A 108 -5.73 -22.51 0.82
C LEU A 108 -6.91 -22.10 1.72
N VAL A 109 -8.13 -22.09 1.24
CA VAL A 109 -9.30 -21.80 2.08
C VAL A 109 -9.35 -22.77 3.27
N GLY A 110 -9.51 -22.24 4.47
CA GLY A 110 -9.42 -22.94 5.74
C GLY A 110 -8.01 -23.20 6.27
N LYS A 111 -6.97 -22.87 5.51
CA LYS A 111 -5.56 -23.01 5.92
C LYS A 111 -4.98 -21.67 6.34
N ARG A 112 -3.84 -21.72 7.06
CA ARG A 112 -3.13 -20.50 7.51
C ARG A 112 -2.18 -19.97 6.44
N VAL A 113 -2.10 -18.64 6.35
CA VAL A 113 -1.09 -17.91 5.61
C VAL A 113 -0.40 -16.92 6.54
N ALA A 114 0.85 -16.63 6.26
CA ALA A 114 1.64 -15.65 6.98
C ALA A 114 2.04 -14.50 6.06
N ILE A 115 2.02 -13.29 6.59
CA ILE A 115 2.59 -12.10 5.95
C ILE A 115 3.86 -11.77 6.69
N SER A 116 4.96 -11.66 5.96
CA SER A 116 6.26 -11.28 6.51
C SER A 116 6.87 -10.10 5.76
N VAL A 117 7.68 -9.32 6.48
CA VAL A 117 8.51 -8.24 5.93
C VAL A 117 9.93 -8.47 6.43
N ASP A 118 10.89 -8.53 5.51
CA ASP A 118 12.30 -8.77 5.79
C ASP A 118 12.55 -10.01 6.67
N GLY A 119 11.79 -11.08 6.41
CA GLY A 119 11.84 -12.34 7.15
C GLY A 119 11.12 -12.35 8.51
N ARG A 120 10.61 -11.20 8.97
CA ARG A 120 9.81 -11.11 10.20
C ARG A 120 8.33 -11.31 9.91
N VAL A 121 7.70 -12.29 10.52
CA VAL A 121 6.25 -12.48 10.43
C VAL A 121 5.51 -11.37 11.17
N LEU A 122 4.63 -10.68 10.48
CA LEU A 122 3.79 -9.62 11.02
C LEU A 122 2.45 -10.16 11.51
N THR A 123 1.86 -11.06 10.73
CA THR A 123 0.57 -11.69 11.06
C THR A 123 0.44 -13.06 10.45
N VAL A 124 -0.39 -13.88 11.08
CA VAL A 124 -0.85 -15.16 10.56
C VAL A 124 -2.37 -15.18 10.57
N ALA A 125 -2.97 -15.50 9.44
CA ALA A 125 -4.42 -15.49 9.28
C ALA A 125 -4.90 -16.77 8.61
N THR A 126 -6.14 -17.17 8.91
CA THR A 126 -6.82 -18.24 8.18
C THR A 126 -7.50 -17.67 6.94
N VAL A 127 -7.23 -18.24 5.79
CA VAL A 127 -7.85 -17.86 4.52
C VAL A 127 -9.34 -18.22 4.57
N ARG A 128 -10.22 -17.24 4.49
CA ARG A 128 -11.68 -17.43 4.48
C ARG A 128 -12.28 -17.43 3.08
N GLY A 129 -11.53 -16.96 2.10
CA GLY A 129 -11.87 -16.92 0.69
C GLY A 129 -10.65 -16.50 -0.13
N PRO A 130 -10.69 -16.67 -1.47
CA PRO A 130 -9.59 -16.28 -2.33
C PRO A 130 -9.36 -14.76 -2.25
N PHE A 131 -8.10 -14.35 -2.32
CA PHE A 131 -7.74 -12.94 -2.35
C PHE A 131 -8.02 -12.37 -3.74
N GLY A 132 -8.53 -11.14 -3.77
CA GLY A 132 -8.80 -10.40 -5.00
C GLY A 132 -7.66 -9.45 -5.39
N GLU A 133 -8.03 -8.22 -5.74
CA GLU A 133 -7.10 -7.16 -6.13
C GLU A 133 -6.23 -6.66 -4.99
N SER A 134 -6.71 -6.79 -3.77
CA SER A 134 -6.01 -6.32 -2.57
C SER A 134 -6.31 -7.19 -1.36
N MET A 135 -5.49 -7.05 -0.34
CA MET A 135 -5.74 -7.58 1.00
C MET A 135 -5.55 -6.49 2.04
N MET A 136 -6.18 -6.68 3.20
CA MET A 136 -6.02 -5.85 4.39
C MET A 136 -5.21 -6.61 5.44
N LEU A 137 -4.12 -6.01 5.88
CA LEU A 137 -3.40 -6.42 7.08
C LEU A 137 -3.95 -5.61 8.26
N SER A 138 -4.79 -6.22 9.08
CA SER A 138 -5.39 -5.59 10.27
C SER A 138 -4.69 -6.04 11.55
N GLY A 139 -5.01 -5.38 12.66
CA GLY A 139 -4.51 -5.75 13.98
C GLY A 139 -3.11 -5.20 14.29
N LEU A 140 -2.71 -4.13 13.63
CA LEU A 140 -1.52 -3.39 14.02
C LEU A 140 -1.78 -2.64 15.32
N PRO A 141 -0.80 -2.58 16.24
CA PRO A 141 -1.02 -2.07 17.60
C PRO A 141 -1.41 -0.59 17.67
N SER A 142 -0.94 0.20 16.69
CA SER A 142 -1.20 1.64 16.66
C SER A 142 -1.11 2.23 15.26
N VAL A 143 -1.70 3.42 15.10
CA VAL A 143 -1.56 4.24 13.88
C VAL A 143 -0.09 4.52 13.57
N ALA A 144 0.70 4.85 14.60
CA ALA A 144 2.12 5.15 14.43
C ALA A 144 2.88 3.94 13.87
N GLU A 145 2.64 2.73 14.39
CA GLU A 145 3.27 1.51 13.89
C GLU A 145 2.83 1.16 12.46
N ALA A 146 1.54 1.38 12.13
CA ALA A 146 1.05 1.18 10.78
C ALA A 146 1.71 2.14 9.77
N GLN A 147 1.87 3.40 10.15
CA GLN A 147 2.55 4.41 9.33
C GLN A 147 4.04 4.12 9.18
N GLU A 148 4.72 3.75 10.26
CA GLU A 148 6.14 3.36 10.23
C GLU A 148 6.36 2.13 9.34
N LEU A 149 5.49 1.14 9.42
CA LEU A 149 5.56 -0.06 8.59
C LEU A 149 5.32 0.27 7.12
N ALA A 150 4.31 1.10 6.80
CA ALA A 150 4.08 1.59 5.45
C ALA A 150 5.29 2.34 4.91
N TRP A 151 5.87 3.24 5.71
CA TRP A 151 7.09 3.96 5.35
C TRP A 151 8.30 3.03 5.18
N HIS A 152 8.47 2.05 6.08
CA HIS A 152 9.55 1.07 5.94
C HIS A 152 9.43 0.31 4.61
N ILE A 153 8.22 -0.12 4.25
CA ILE A 153 7.99 -0.88 3.02
C ILE A 153 8.18 -0.01 1.77
N THR A 154 7.60 1.19 1.74
CA THR A 154 7.52 2.00 0.51
C THR A 154 8.65 3.04 0.39
N GLY A 155 9.28 3.41 1.49
CA GLY A 155 10.22 4.54 1.55
C GLY A 155 9.54 5.90 1.46
N GLN A 156 8.20 5.96 1.53
CA GLN A 156 7.42 7.18 1.40
C GLN A 156 6.48 7.33 2.59
N ARG A 157 6.33 8.56 3.08
CA ARG A 157 5.30 8.89 4.06
C ARG A 157 3.98 9.06 3.30
N VAL A 158 3.16 8.02 3.33
CA VAL A 158 1.83 8.07 2.73
C VAL A 158 0.91 8.83 3.68
N PRO A 159 0.29 9.94 3.26
CA PRO A 159 -0.69 10.61 4.10
C PRO A 159 -1.87 9.68 4.39
N ALA A 160 -2.48 9.86 5.57
CA ALA A 160 -3.75 9.19 5.87
C ALA A 160 -4.80 9.59 4.84
N PRO A 161 -5.69 8.68 4.45
CA PRO A 161 -6.79 8.98 3.54
C PRO A 161 -7.75 10.01 4.13
#